data_c03b2fb7e38496036126b48f75a3d781
#
_entry.id   c03b2fb7e38496036126b48f75a3d781
#
_cell.length_a   1.000
_cell.length_b   1.000
_cell.length_c   1.000
_cell.angle_alpha   90.00
_cell.angle_beta   90.00
_cell.angle_gamma   90.00
#
_symmetry.space_group_name_H-M   'P 1'
#
loop_
_entity.id
_entity.type
_entity.pdbx_description
1 polymer ?
#
loop_
_entity_poly.entity_id
_entity_poly.type
_entity_poly.pdbx_seq_one_letter_code
_entity_poly.pdbx_strand_id
1 'polypeptide(L)'
;MFRRLIIFISAIMVESVTVGADTYVCPQLLSDSVAQTVATGDTIIQKESLWKRVSDKLGARYFNSKYDSAYVMRPEGKGLTLKVRMNQTGNTFHAKGTVNGIYSKTDLSTSHKTTFSLAASYRGIGAAIAINPAKWSGVYKDYELNLNYYGRRFSLDLSYQRSESLSGDIYGDRGDKRLESGEATLKVLNLVGYYTFNHRRFSYPAAFTQSYIQRRSAGSWLLGISYQGGSIKTNDELKQRSPDAPEITIEFGHIGLGGGYGYNLVLGSKWLLHASILPTVVVYNRNKMIVNGENKEAQRMRFNMIFNERLAVVYNFSQRFFAGATLVMNNSVFDDKNVVINQNKWRARAFIGVRF
;
A
#
# COMPACT_ATOMS: atom_id res chain seq x y z
N MET A 1 -8.55 -6.43 20.43
CA MET A 1 -8.95 -5.98 19.09
C MET A 1 -7.86 -6.25 18.04
N PHE A 2 -6.59 -5.97 18.30
CA PHE A 2 -5.44 -6.24 17.41
C PHE A 2 -5.24 -7.73 17.04
N ARG A 3 -5.39 -8.66 17.99
CA ARG A 3 -5.27 -10.11 17.72
C ARG A 3 -6.28 -10.64 16.68
N ARG A 4 -7.48 -10.08 16.63
CA ARG A 4 -8.51 -10.46 15.65
C ARG A 4 -8.25 -9.88 14.24
N LEU A 5 -7.54 -8.75 14.15
CA LEU A 5 -7.14 -8.14 12.87
C LEU A 5 -5.97 -8.94 12.24
N ILE A 6 -5.01 -9.41 13.05
CA ILE A 6 -3.88 -10.24 12.59
C ILE A 6 -4.38 -11.61 12.07
N ILE A 7 -5.33 -12.23 12.75
CA ILE A 7 -5.93 -13.51 12.30
C ILE A 7 -6.73 -13.31 11.00
N PHE A 8 -7.37 -12.15 10.81
CA PHE A 8 -8.10 -11.82 9.60
C PHE A 8 -7.16 -11.62 8.39
N ILE A 9 -6.01 -10.98 8.62
CA ILE A 9 -4.97 -10.77 7.60
C ILE A 9 -4.26 -12.10 7.27
N SER A 10 -3.99 -12.96 8.26
CA SER A 10 -3.35 -14.26 8.03
C SER A 10 -4.25 -15.24 7.27
N ALA A 11 -5.58 -15.24 7.49
CA ALA A 11 -6.50 -16.07 6.73
C ALA A 11 -6.60 -15.69 5.24
N ILE A 12 -6.48 -14.40 4.92
CA ILE A 12 -6.41 -13.92 3.52
C ILE A 12 -5.05 -14.28 2.89
N MET A 13 -3.98 -14.36 3.68
CA MET A 13 -2.62 -14.67 3.22
C MET A 13 -2.43 -16.15 2.86
N VAL A 14 -3.10 -17.07 3.54
CA VAL A 14 -2.93 -18.54 3.32
C VAL A 14 -3.49 -18.98 1.97
N GLU A 15 -4.52 -18.32 1.44
CA GLU A 15 -5.05 -18.66 0.10
C GLU A 15 -4.32 -17.99 -1.07
N SER A 16 -3.45 -17.01 -0.83
CA SER A 16 -2.73 -16.28 -1.89
C SER A 16 -1.28 -16.73 -2.13
N VAL A 17 -0.77 -17.69 -1.38
CA VAL A 17 0.66 -18.10 -1.43
C VAL A 17 0.88 -19.46 -2.11
N THR A 18 -0.15 -20.20 -2.51
CA THR A 18 0.00 -21.52 -3.12
C THR A 18 -0.20 -21.53 -4.63
N VAL A 19 0.65 -20.81 -5.39
CA VAL A 19 0.92 -21.15 -6.79
C VAL A 19 2.40 -20.91 -7.07
N GLY A 20 3.20 -21.95 -6.89
CA GLY A 20 4.61 -21.89 -7.30
C GLY A 20 5.53 -22.84 -6.56
N ALA A 21 5.11 -24.10 -6.36
CA ALA A 21 6.01 -25.24 -6.19
C ALA A 21 5.16 -26.52 -6.28
N ASP A 22 5.53 -27.41 -7.17
CA ASP A 22 4.95 -28.74 -7.29
C ASP A 22 5.01 -29.49 -5.96
N THR A 23 3.88 -29.57 -5.28
CA THR A 23 3.64 -30.58 -4.25
C THR A 23 2.19 -30.97 -4.33
N TYR A 24 1.96 -32.21 -4.72
CA TYR A 24 0.68 -32.89 -4.65
C TYR A 24 0.18 -32.87 -3.22
N VAL A 25 -0.76 -31.98 -2.90
CA VAL A 25 -1.49 -32.02 -1.65
C VAL A 25 -2.65 -32.96 -1.81
N CYS A 26 -2.59 -34.04 -1.03
CA CYS A 26 -3.62 -35.07 -0.94
C CYS A 26 -5.01 -34.45 -0.65
N PRO A 27 -6.07 -34.83 -1.37
CA PRO A 27 -7.41 -34.27 -1.18
C PRO A 27 -8.08 -34.59 0.16
N GLN A 28 -7.43 -35.36 1.04
CA GLN A 28 -8.00 -35.85 2.30
C GLN A 28 -8.01 -34.84 3.44
N LEU A 29 -7.28 -33.69 3.35
CA LEU A 29 -7.27 -32.70 4.42
C LEU A 29 -8.41 -31.66 4.37
N LEU A 30 -9.25 -31.72 3.34
CA LEU A 30 -10.43 -30.85 3.22
C LEU A 30 -11.74 -31.52 3.64
N SER A 31 -11.73 -32.83 3.95
CA SER A 31 -12.94 -33.57 4.35
C SER A 31 -13.18 -33.63 5.86
N ASP A 32 -12.18 -33.34 6.69
CA ASP A 32 -12.30 -33.52 8.15
C ASP A 32 -12.87 -32.33 8.93
N SER A 33 -13.30 -31.28 8.23
CA SER A 33 -14.05 -30.17 8.84
C SER A 33 -15.57 -30.28 8.68
N VAL A 34 -16.06 -31.40 8.11
CA VAL A 34 -17.49 -31.66 7.94
C VAL A 34 -17.86 -32.91 8.75
N ALA A 35 -18.76 -32.71 9.71
CA ALA A 35 -19.55 -33.73 10.40
C ALA A 35 -18.89 -34.46 11.59
N GLN A 36 -18.86 -33.82 12.73
CA GLN A 36 -19.28 -34.51 13.95
C GLN A 36 -20.77 -34.25 14.17
N THR A 37 -21.60 -35.15 13.69
CA THR A 37 -23.03 -35.20 13.96
C THR A 37 -23.20 -35.87 15.33
N VAL A 38 -23.43 -35.12 16.38
CA VAL A 38 -23.99 -35.68 17.61
C VAL A 38 -25.51 -35.60 17.50
N ALA A 39 -26.12 -36.73 17.29
CA ALA A 39 -27.58 -36.88 17.31
C ALA A 39 -28.08 -36.85 18.74
N THR A 40 -28.55 -35.69 19.18
CA THR A 40 -29.53 -35.55 20.26
C THR A 40 -30.56 -34.56 19.78
N GLY A 41 -31.84 -34.99 19.80
CA GLY A 41 -32.97 -34.30 19.21
C GLY A 41 -33.23 -32.92 19.81
N ASP A 42 -32.55 -31.91 19.25
CA ASP A 42 -32.88 -30.52 19.37
C ASP A 42 -32.14 -29.79 18.23
N THR A 43 -32.87 -28.94 17.55
CA THR A 43 -32.56 -28.02 16.48
C THR A 43 -31.07 -27.97 16.07
N ILE A 44 -30.72 -28.50 14.90
CA ILE A 44 -29.36 -28.41 14.30
C ILE A 44 -29.04 -26.93 14.09
N ILE A 45 -28.37 -26.31 15.06
CA ILE A 45 -27.75 -24.98 14.87
C ILE A 45 -26.55 -25.20 13.98
N GLN A 46 -26.76 -25.13 12.67
CA GLN A 46 -25.68 -25.14 11.69
C GLN A 46 -24.80 -23.92 11.96
N LYS A 47 -23.62 -24.14 12.54
CA LYS A 47 -22.66 -23.09 12.86
C LYS A 47 -22.20 -22.44 11.56
N GLU A 48 -22.81 -21.33 11.18
CA GLU A 48 -22.47 -20.61 9.96
C GLU A 48 -20.97 -20.34 9.91
N SER A 49 -20.34 -20.65 8.78
CA SER A 49 -18.92 -20.42 8.58
C SER A 49 -18.61 -18.92 8.74
N LEU A 50 -17.45 -18.58 9.33
CA LEU A 50 -16.99 -17.21 9.49
C LEU A 50 -16.98 -16.46 8.16
N TRP A 51 -16.65 -17.13 7.07
CA TRP A 51 -16.68 -16.60 5.70
C TRP A 51 -18.07 -16.17 5.27
N LYS A 52 -19.09 -16.98 5.53
CA LYS A 52 -20.47 -16.63 5.19
C LYS A 52 -20.90 -15.39 5.94
N ARG A 53 -20.63 -15.30 7.26
CA ARG A 53 -20.95 -14.11 8.07
C ARG A 53 -20.23 -12.84 7.59
N VAL A 54 -18.96 -12.96 7.19
CA VAL A 54 -18.18 -11.83 6.66
C VAL A 54 -18.71 -11.42 5.29
N SER A 55 -18.94 -12.39 4.40
CA SER A 55 -19.49 -12.12 3.07
C SER A 55 -20.88 -11.47 3.14
N ASP A 56 -21.75 -11.92 4.05
CA ASP A 56 -23.09 -11.36 4.23
C ASP A 56 -23.04 -9.93 4.80
N LYS A 57 -22.16 -9.66 5.77
CA LYS A 57 -21.94 -8.30 6.28
C LYS A 57 -21.37 -7.36 5.22
N LEU A 58 -20.44 -7.82 4.41
CA LEU A 58 -19.88 -7.05 3.28
C LEU A 58 -20.95 -6.84 2.21
N GLY A 59 -21.75 -7.88 1.92
CA GLY A 59 -22.88 -7.81 1.02
C GLY A 59 -23.89 -6.77 1.46
N ALA A 60 -24.33 -6.85 2.70
CA ALA A 60 -25.27 -5.88 3.27
C ALA A 60 -24.73 -4.45 3.18
N ARG A 61 -23.45 -4.22 3.47
CA ARG A 61 -22.82 -2.90 3.33
C ARG A 61 -22.74 -2.42 1.88
N TYR A 62 -22.44 -3.31 0.95
CA TYR A 62 -22.35 -2.98 -0.47
C TYR A 62 -23.72 -2.72 -1.07
N PHE A 63 -24.69 -3.63 -0.86
CA PHE A 63 -26.04 -3.54 -1.45
C PHE A 63 -26.89 -2.46 -0.81
N ASN A 64 -26.75 -2.22 0.51
CA ASN A 64 -27.45 -1.17 1.24
C ASN A 64 -26.60 0.11 1.37
N SER A 65 -25.69 0.34 0.42
CA SER A 65 -24.86 1.53 0.45
C SER A 65 -25.73 2.79 0.31
N LYS A 66 -25.65 3.68 1.31
CA LYS A 66 -26.41 4.93 1.37
C LYS A 66 -25.73 6.04 0.56
N TYR A 67 -25.30 5.76 -0.66
CA TYR A 67 -24.90 6.80 -1.61
C TYR A 67 -26.13 7.54 -2.15
N ASP A 68 -25.95 8.80 -2.48
CA ASP A 68 -26.90 9.57 -3.28
C ASP A 68 -26.83 9.05 -4.73
N SER A 69 -27.90 8.43 -5.21
CA SER A 69 -27.98 7.78 -6.52
C SER A 69 -27.80 8.76 -7.69
N ALA A 70 -28.07 10.05 -7.47
CA ALA A 70 -27.78 11.09 -8.44
C ALA A 70 -26.27 11.30 -8.66
N TYR A 71 -25.44 11.00 -7.65
CA TYR A 71 -23.97 11.19 -7.68
C TYR A 71 -23.19 9.91 -7.89
N VAL A 72 -23.61 8.81 -7.25
CA VAL A 72 -22.87 7.55 -7.26
C VAL A 72 -23.82 6.40 -7.58
N MET A 73 -23.50 5.67 -8.64
CA MET A 73 -24.26 4.52 -9.06
C MET A 73 -23.51 3.23 -8.70
N ARG A 74 -24.26 2.26 -8.19
CA ARG A 74 -23.78 0.88 -8.10
C ARG A 74 -24.02 0.22 -9.46
N PRO A 75 -22.97 -0.34 -10.10
CA PRO A 75 -23.15 -1.14 -11.32
C PRO A 75 -24.06 -2.34 -11.07
N GLU A 76 -24.73 -2.80 -12.10
CA GLU A 76 -25.49 -4.05 -12.06
C GLU A 76 -24.53 -5.22 -11.82
N GLY A 77 -25.00 -6.23 -11.04
CA GLY A 77 -24.25 -7.43 -10.77
C GLY A 77 -23.99 -7.73 -9.30
N LYS A 78 -23.13 -8.71 -9.05
CA LYS A 78 -22.84 -9.27 -7.70
C LYS A 78 -21.80 -8.47 -6.91
N GLY A 79 -21.26 -7.39 -7.47
CA GLY A 79 -20.22 -6.57 -6.86
C GLY A 79 -18.80 -7.15 -6.99
N LEU A 80 -18.59 -8.03 -7.96
CA LEU A 80 -17.27 -8.53 -8.34
C LEU A 80 -16.69 -7.66 -9.46
N THR A 81 -15.43 -7.28 -9.33
CA THR A 81 -14.69 -6.54 -10.36
C THR A 81 -13.36 -7.27 -10.59
N LEU A 82 -13.10 -7.64 -11.83
CA LEU A 82 -11.82 -8.24 -12.24
C LEU A 82 -11.02 -7.25 -13.09
N LYS A 83 -9.71 -7.20 -12.90
CA LYS A 83 -8.80 -6.30 -13.62
C LYS A 83 -7.50 -6.98 -13.98
N VAL A 84 -7.04 -6.71 -15.20
CA VAL A 84 -5.62 -6.89 -15.56
C VAL A 84 -4.94 -5.56 -15.38
N ARG A 85 -3.78 -5.55 -14.73
CA ARG A 85 -3.05 -4.32 -14.40
C ARG A 85 -1.58 -4.45 -14.75
N MET A 86 -1.03 -3.39 -15.27
CA MET A 86 0.41 -3.11 -15.29
C MET A 86 0.70 -2.12 -14.18
N ASN A 87 1.65 -2.43 -13.32
CA ASN A 87 2.05 -1.55 -12.22
C ASN A 87 3.52 -1.18 -12.39
N GLN A 88 3.82 0.06 -12.05
CA GLN A 88 5.19 0.56 -11.96
C GLN A 88 5.38 1.25 -10.61
N THR A 89 6.47 0.94 -9.91
CA THR A 89 6.77 1.48 -8.59
C THR A 89 8.20 1.97 -8.52
N GLY A 90 8.41 3.03 -7.74
CA GLY A 90 9.73 3.58 -7.44
C GLY A 90 9.76 4.20 -6.05
N ASN A 91 10.96 4.26 -5.48
CA ASN A 91 11.22 4.91 -4.21
C ASN A 91 12.56 5.64 -4.30
N THR A 92 12.58 6.94 -3.94
CA THR A 92 13.79 7.76 -3.93
C THR A 92 13.99 8.37 -2.55
N PHE A 93 15.24 8.46 -2.14
CA PHE A 93 15.67 9.09 -0.90
C PHE A 93 16.71 10.14 -1.23
N HIS A 94 16.46 11.36 -0.77
CA HIS A 94 17.40 12.46 -0.85
C HIS A 94 17.66 12.96 0.58
N ALA A 95 18.88 12.82 1.05
CA ALA A 95 19.29 13.35 2.34
C ALA A 95 20.45 14.33 2.13
N LYS A 96 20.40 15.47 2.82
CA LYS A 96 21.50 16.44 2.81
C LYS A 96 21.63 17.08 4.17
N GLY A 97 22.86 17.29 4.62
CA GLY A 97 23.10 17.95 5.88
C GLY A 97 24.53 17.86 6.38
N THR A 98 24.77 18.47 7.52
CA THR A 98 26.08 18.48 8.18
C THR A 98 25.97 17.81 9.53
N VAL A 99 26.70 16.72 9.74
CA VAL A 99 26.75 15.99 11.00
C VAL A 99 28.20 16.05 11.53
N ASN A 100 28.38 16.53 12.75
CA ASN A 100 29.71 16.71 13.37
C ASN A 100 30.69 17.50 12.48
N GLY A 101 30.21 18.54 11.80
CA GLY A 101 31.02 19.36 10.90
C GLY A 101 31.33 18.75 9.53
N ILE A 102 30.85 17.55 9.24
CA ILE A 102 31.05 16.85 7.95
C ILE A 102 29.77 16.99 7.14
N TYR A 103 29.85 17.63 5.99
CA TYR A 103 28.75 17.71 5.05
C TYR A 103 28.59 16.39 4.29
N SER A 104 27.35 15.97 4.10
CA SER A 104 27.00 14.83 3.25
C SER A 104 25.70 15.08 2.51
N LYS A 105 25.66 14.67 1.25
CA LYS A 105 24.47 14.61 0.39
C LYS A 105 24.33 13.20 -0.14
N THR A 106 23.19 12.60 0.03
CA THR A 106 22.89 11.22 -0.34
C THR A 106 21.69 11.20 -1.27
N ASP A 107 21.87 10.64 -2.46
CA ASP A 107 20.84 10.49 -3.49
C ASP A 107 20.70 9.01 -3.82
N LEU A 108 19.72 8.33 -3.21
CA LEU A 108 19.47 6.90 -3.39
C LEU A 108 18.12 6.64 -4.07
N SER A 109 18.04 5.61 -4.86
CA SER A 109 16.81 5.15 -5.49
C SER A 109 16.74 3.62 -5.53
N THR A 110 15.52 3.09 -5.50
CA THR A 110 15.30 1.69 -5.83
C THR A 110 15.08 1.54 -7.33
N SER A 111 15.49 0.40 -7.90
CA SER A 111 15.18 0.11 -9.31
C SER A 111 13.68 0.19 -9.57
N HIS A 112 13.30 0.81 -10.68
CA HIS A 112 11.91 0.86 -11.12
C HIS A 112 11.42 -0.56 -11.43
N LYS A 113 10.31 -0.96 -10.81
CA LYS A 113 9.75 -2.30 -10.98
C LYS A 113 8.49 -2.22 -11.80
N THR A 114 8.48 -2.94 -12.91
CA THR A 114 7.27 -3.17 -13.70
C THR A 114 6.73 -4.56 -13.38
N THR A 115 5.48 -4.63 -12.96
CA THR A 115 4.80 -5.90 -12.65
C THR A 115 3.46 -5.96 -13.36
N PHE A 116 3.08 -7.16 -13.80
CA PHE A 116 1.74 -7.44 -14.29
C PHE A 116 0.95 -8.14 -13.19
N SER A 117 -0.33 -7.80 -13.04
CA SER A 117 -1.16 -8.40 -12.00
C SER A 117 -2.58 -8.64 -12.44
N LEU A 118 -3.14 -9.75 -11.96
CA LEU A 118 -4.56 -9.99 -11.93
C LEU A 118 -5.11 -9.50 -10.60
N ALA A 119 -6.13 -8.66 -10.64
CA ALA A 119 -6.76 -8.12 -9.47
C ALA A 119 -8.24 -8.43 -9.46
N ALA A 120 -8.73 -8.86 -8.32
CA ALA A 120 -10.13 -9.03 -8.04
C ALA A 120 -10.55 -8.07 -6.92
N SER A 121 -11.73 -7.49 -7.05
CA SER A 121 -12.35 -6.71 -5.99
C SER A 121 -13.76 -7.22 -5.78
N TYR A 122 -14.08 -7.61 -4.56
CA TYR A 122 -15.39 -8.09 -4.19
C TYR A 122 -15.98 -7.22 -3.09
N ARG A 123 -17.06 -6.53 -3.42
CA ARG A 123 -17.81 -5.67 -2.48
C ARG A 123 -16.94 -4.63 -1.76
N GLY A 124 -15.95 -4.07 -2.45
CA GLY A 124 -15.07 -3.01 -1.94
C GLY A 124 -13.74 -3.49 -1.34
N ILE A 125 -13.57 -4.80 -1.12
CA ILE A 125 -12.27 -5.40 -0.76
C ILE A 125 -11.58 -5.86 -2.04
N GLY A 126 -10.33 -5.44 -2.22
CA GLY A 126 -9.54 -5.80 -3.40
C GLY A 126 -8.28 -6.55 -3.02
N ALA A 127 -8.00 -7.62 -3.75
CA ALA A 127 -6.74 -8.35 -3.72
C ALA A 127 -6.15 -8.46 -5.14
N ALA A 128 -4.85 -8.67 -5.23
CA ALA A 128 -4.18 -8.88 -6.51
C ALA A 128 -2.97 -9.78 -6.37
N ILE A 129 -2.78 -10.60 -7.37
CA ILE A 129 -1.57 -11.41 -7.54
C ILE A 129 -0.74 -10.73 -8.62
N ALA A 130 0.50 -10.37 -8.27
CA ALA A 130 1.43 -9.71 -9.18
C ALA A 130 2.55 -10.68 -9.60
N ILE A 131 2.84 -10.69 -10.88
CA ILE A 131 3.98 -11.40 -11.47
C ILE A 131 5.00 -10.33 -11.85
N ASN A 132 6.22 -10.49 -11.37
CA ASN A 132 7.35 -9.66 -11.77
C ASN A 132 8.23 -10.44 -12.75
N PRO A 133 8.24 -10.11 -14.06
CA PRO A 133 9.08 -10.81 -15.03
C PRO A 133 10.58 -10.71 -14.74
N ALA A 134 11.03 -9.58 -14.14
CA ALA A 134 12.43 -9.38 -13.78
C ALA A 134 12.91 -10.29 -12.63
N LYS A 135 12.00 -10.93 -11.87
CA LYS A 135 12.39 -11.94 -10.88
C LYS A 135 12.94 -13.23 -11.51
N TRP A 136 12.65 -13.49 -12.76
CA TRP A 136 13.21 -14.66 -13.47
C TRP A 136 14.69 -14.49 -13.79
N SER A 137 15.22 -13.26 -13.79
CA SER A 137 16.64 -12.99 -13.95
C SER A 137 17.48 -13.10 -12.66
N GLY A 138 16.84 -13.35 -11.50
CA GLY A 138 17.50 -13.83 -10.28
C GLY A 138 18.37 -12.85 -9.49
N VAL A 139 18.50 -11.58 -9.89
CA VAL A 139 19.55 -10.70 -9.37
C VAL A 139 19.22 -10.07 -8.01
N TYR A 140 17.96 -9.73 -7.69
CA TYR A 140 17.62 -9.09 -6.40
C TYR A 140 16.28 -9.56 -5.84
N LYS A 141 16.19 -9.73 -4.51
CA LYS A 141 14.97 -10.14 -3.78
C LYS A 141 14.13 -8.93 -3.37
N ASP A 142 13.46 -8.33 -4.32
CA ASP A 142 12.53 -7.26 -4.06
C ASP A 142 11.09 -7.78 -3.91
N TYR A 143 10.44 -7.39 -2.84
CA TYR A 143 9.10 -7.82 -2.49
C TYR A 143 8.21 -6.63 -2.13
N GLU A 144 6.97 -6.61 -2.63
CA GLU A 144 5.98 -5.58 -2.30
C GLU A 144 4.61 -6.20 -2.06
N LEU A 145 4.01 -5.90 -0.91
CA LEU A 145 2.64 -6.26 -0.56
C LEU A 145 1.79 -4.99 -0.48
N ASN A 146 0.64 -5.01 -1.13
CA ASN A 146 -0.30 -3.90 -1.12
C ASN A 146 -1.70 -4.40 -0.83
N LEU A 147 -2.28 -3.95 0.29
CA LEU A 147 -3.66 -4.19 0.66
C LEU A 147 -4.41 -2.86 0.71
N ASN A 148 -5.54 -2.81 0.03
CA ASN A 148 -6.34 -1.60 -0.06
C ASN A 148 -7.80 -1.92 0.26
N TYR A 149 -8.40 -1.14 1.13
CA TYR A 149 -9.83 -1.13 1.38
C TYR A 149 -10.38 0.27 1.14
N TYR A 150 -11.30 0.39 0.21
CA TYR A 150 -12.00 1.64 -0.05
C TYR A 150 -13.48 1.47 0.24
N GLY A 151 -13.89 1.96 1.40
CA GLY A 151 -15.28 2.01 1.81
C GLY A 151 -15.91 3.36 1.52
N ARG A 152 -17.20 3.49 1.83
CA ARG A 152 -17.92 4.76 1.66
C ARG A 152 -17.40 5.86 2.58
N ARG A 153 -17.22 5.55 3.88
CA ARG A 153 -16.77 6.50 4.91
C ARG A 153 -15.28 6.38 5.22
N PHE A 154 -14.79 5.16 5.36
CA PHE A 154 -13.45 4.86 5.76
C PHE A 154 -12.71 4.16 4.64
N SER A 155 -11.49 4.52 4.46
CA SER A 155 -10.57 3.87 3.54
C SER A 155 -9.25 3.60 4.24
N LEU A 156 -8.57 2.54 3.83
CA LEU A 156 -7.32 2.08 4.38
C LEU A 156 -6.41 1.61 3.26
N ASP A 157 -5.20 2.14 3.23
CA ASP A 157 -4.13 1.69 2.35
C ASP A 157 -2.96 1.19 3.20
N LEU A 158 -2.56 -0.04 2.98
CA LEU A 158 -1.37 -0.65 3.56
C LEU A 158 -0.43 -1.05 2.44
N SER A 159 0.83 -0.63 2.52
CA SER A 159 1.88 -1.10 1.64
C SER A 159 3.12 -1.46 2.43
N TYR A 160 3.63 -2.67 2.20
CA TYR A 160 4.91 -3.12 2.71
C TYR A 160 5.86 -3.36 1.53
N GLN A 161 7.08 -2.87 1.64
CA GLN A 161 8.13 -3.05 0.64
C GLN A 161 9.41 -3.52 1.33
N ARG A 162 10.01 -4.57 0.77
CA ARG A 162 11.42 -4.91 0.99
C ARG A 162 12.15 -4.77 -0.34
N SER A 163 13.26 -4.06 -0.35
CA SER A 163 14.06 -3.85 -1.55
C SER A 163 15.54 -3.99 -1.24
N GLU A 164 16.23 -4.79 -2.03
CA GLU A 164 17.69 -4.94 -2.03
C GLU A 164 18.30 -4.19 -3.23
N SER A 165 17.49 -3.61 -4.11
CA SER A 165 17.92 -2.84 -5.28
C SER A 165 18.16 -1.35 -4.99
N LEU A 166 18.35 -0.98 -3.72
CA LEU A 166 18.67 0.40 -3.33
C LEU A 166 20.09 0.72 -3.76
N SER A 167 20.27 1.76 -4.58
CA SER A 167 21.55 2.19 -5.09
C SER A 167 21.59 3.69 -5.33
N GLY A 168 22.77 4.27 -5.44
CA GLY A 168 22.96 5.68 -5.75
C GLY A 168 24.25 6.25 -5.18
N ASP A 169 24.33 7.59 -5.15
CA ASP A 169 25.57 8.29 -4.86
C ASP A 169 25.49 9.01 -3.50
N ILE A 170 26.60 9.00 -2.80
CA ILE A 170 26.82 9.66 -1.52
C ILE A 170 28.00 10.61 -1.71
N TYR A 171 27.73 11.91 -1.72
CA TYR A 171 28.69 12.98 -1.87
C TYR A 171 29.03 13.53 -0.48
N GLY A 172 30.29 13.83 -0.23
CA GLY A 172 30.68 14.42 1.05
C GLY A 172 32.12 14.84 1.17
N ASP A 173 32.43 15.60 2.22
CA ASP A 173 33.77 16.11 2.50
C ASP A 173 34.86 15.01 2.63
N ARG A 174 34.43 13.75 2.85
CA ARG A 174 35.32 12.57 2.90
C ARG A 174 35.48 11.83 1.58
N GLY A 175 35.08 12.45 0.47
CA GLY A 175 35.05 11.87 -0.86
C GLY A 175 33.72 11.21 -1.22
N ASP A 176 33.50 11.11 -2.51
CA ASP A 176 32.28 10.54 -3.07
C ASP A 176 32.31 9.03 -3.00
N LYS A 177 31.17 8.44 -2.65
CA LYS A 177 30.97 6.98 -2.56
C LYS A 177 29.72 6.62 -3.32
N ARG A 178 29.73 5.42 -3.88
CA ARG A 178 28.55 4.85 -4.54
C ARG A 178 28.08 3.61 -3.79
N LEU A 179 26.79 3.55 -3.50
CA LEU A 179 26.11 2.37 -3.01
C LEU A 179 25.59 1.57 -4.20
N GLU A 180 26.01 0.32 -4.33
CA GLU A 180 25.54 -0.57 -5.38
C GLU A 180 24.32 -1.37 -4.93
N SER A 181 23.54 -1.83 -5.90
CA SER A 181 22.39 -2.71 -5.61
C SER A 181 22.86 -4.01 -4.94
N GLY A 182 22.17 -4.44 -3.90
CA GLY A 182 22.56 -5.59 -3.07
C GLY A 182 23.26 -5.18 -1.78
N GLU A 183 23.93 -4.04 -1.72
CA GLU A 183 24.72 -3.61 -0.57
C GLU A 183 23.91 -3.06 0.60
N ALA A 184 22.64 -2.72 0.36
CA ALA A 184 21.72 -2.32 1.41
C ALA A 184 20.32 -2.86 1.19
N THR A 185 19.65 -3.20 2.30
CA THR A 185 18.25 -3.62 2.33
C THR A 185 17.39 -2.51 2.90
N LEU A 186 16.39 -2.09 2.12
CA LEU A 186 15.32 -1.18 2.55
C LEU A 186 14.08 -1.98 2.89
N LYS A 187 13.50 -1.73 4.08
CA LYS A 187 12.18 -2.22 4.47
C LYS A 187 11.31 -1.02 4.84
N VAL A 188 10.14 -0.88 4.25
CA VAL A 188 9.20 0.22 4.54
C VAL A 188 7.79 -0.32 4.65
N LEU A 189 7.11 0.06 5.72
CA LEU A 189 5.68 -0.14 5.94
C LEU A 189 4.99 1.22 5.93
N ASN A 190 4.01 1.40 5.05
CA ASN A 190 3.14 2.56 5.06
C ASN A 190 1.70 2.11 5.30
N LEU A 191 1.03 2.78 6.22
CA LEU A 191 -0.39 2.58 6.53
C LEU A 191 -1.06 3.95 6.54
N VAL A 192 -2.09 4.12 5.72
CA VAL A 192 -2.85 5.37 5.64
C VAL A 192 -4.32 5.05 5.80
N GLY A 193 -4.93 5.59 6.86
CA GLY A 193 -6.36 5.52 7.10
C GLY A 193 -6.99 6.90 6.96
N TYR A 194 -8.15 7.00 6.32
CA TYR A 194 -8.84 8.28 6.18
C TYR A 194 -10.36 8.16 6.20
N TYR A 195 -10.98 9.19 6.73
CA TYR A 195 -12.42 9.39 6.78
C TYR A 195 -12.85 10.40 5.72
N THR A 196 -13.91 10.09 5.01
CA THR A 196 -14.51 10.90 3.94
C THR A 196 -15.77 11.58 4.47
N PHE A 197 -15.81 12.92 4.57
CA PHE A 197 -16.94 13.66 5.11
C PHE A 197 -18.15 13.64 4.16
N ASN A 198 -17.95 13.97 2.90
CA ASN A 198 -19.02 13.95 1.88
C ASN A 198 -19.23 12.54 1.30
N HIS A 199 -19.27 11.55 2.16
CA HIS A 199 -19.33 10.13 1.82
C HIS A 199 -20.62 9.69 1.11
N ARG A 200 -21.62 10.55 0.97
CA ARG A 200 -22.84 10.26 0.20
C ARG A 200 -22.68 10.57 -1.28
N ARG A 201 -21.90 11.59 -1.63
CA ARG A 201 -21.77 12.10 -3.01
C ARG A 201 -20.41 11.84 -3.62
N PHE A 202 -19.38 11.72 -2.80
CA PHE A 202 -18.00 11.45 -3.21
C PHE A 202 -17.66 9.97 -2.98
N SER A 203 -17.03 9.32 -3.98
CA SER A 203 -16.71 7.89 -3.93
C SER A 203 -15.26 7.59 -4.31
N TYR A 204 -14.43 7.23 -3.32
CA TYR A 204 -13.13 6.63 -3.56
C TYR A 204 -13.22 5.29 -4.30
N PRO A 205 -14.18 4.38 -3.95
CA PRO A 205 -14.34 3.13 -4.69
C PRO A 205 -14.56 3.31 -6.20
N ALA A 206 -15.15 4.40 -6.64
CA ALA A 206 -15.32 4.67 -8.07
C ALA A 206 -13.98 4.92 -8.77
N ALA A 207 -13.03 5.58 -8.09
CA ALA A 207 -11.73 5.94 -8.64
C ALA A 207 -10.68 4.80 -8.54
N PHE A 208 -10.67 3.99 -7.46
CA PHE A 208 -9.57 3.07 -7.17
C PHE A 208 -9.92 1.58 -7.25
N THR A 209 -11.13 1.18 -6.83
CA THR A 209 -11.58 -0.22 -6.99
C THR A 209 -12.51 -0.42 -8.16
N GLN A 210 -13.08 0.66 -8.70
CA GLN A 210 -14.08 0.69 -9.78
C GLN A 210 -15.34 -0.14 -9.47
N SER A 211 -15.61 -0.39 -8.18
CA SER A 211 -16.80 -1.11 -7.71
C SER A 211 -18.08 -0.25 -7.74
N TYR A 212 -17.93 1.06 -7.92
CA TYR A 212 -19.00 2.03 -8.13
C TYR A 212 -18.68 2.92 -9.33
N ILE A 213 -19.68 3.65 -9.83
CA ILE A 213 -19.54 4.64 -10.90
C ILE A 213 -19.94 6.00 -10.34
N GLN A 214 -19.04 7.00 -10.41
CA GLN A 214 -19.37 8.39 -10.10
C GLN A 214 -20.11 8.99 -11.30
N ARG A 215 -21.30 9.55 -11.09
CA ARG A 215 -22.17 10.11 -12.15
C ARG A 215 -22.12 11.63 -12.23
N ARG A 216 -21.85 12.28 -11.11
CA ARG A 216 -21.72 13.75 -11.01
C ARG A 216 -20.48 14.09 -10.23
N SER A 217 -19.86 15.19 -10.57
CA SER A 217 -18.68 15.69 -9.86
C SER A 217 -19.00 15.99 -8.40
N ALA A 218 -18.09 15.61 -7.52
CA ALA A 218 -18.22 15.85 -6.09
C ALA A 218 -16.84 15.88 -5.44
N GLY A 219 -16.70 16.71 -4.41
CA GLY A 219 -15.52 16.74 -3.57
C GLY A 219 -15.84 16.37 -2.13
N SER A 220 -14.81 16.13 -1.35
CA SER A 220 -14.88 15.83 0.06
C SER A 220 -13.65 16.30 0.81
N TRP A 221 -13.87 16.88 1.99
CA TRP A 221 -12.84 16.96 3.01
C TRP A 221 -12.48 15.57 3.51
N LEU A 222 -11.24 15.40 3.90
CA LEU A 222 -10.64 14.17 4.39
C LEU A 222 -10.00 14.44 5.75
N LEU A 223 -10.19 13.52 6.69
CA LEU A 223 -9.41 13.47 7.92
C LEU A 223 -8.64 12.16 7.92
N GLY A 224 -7.34 12.21 8.21
CA GLY A 224 -6.53 11.01 8.08
C GLY A 224 -5.46 10.85 9.14
N ILE A 225 -5.06 9.59 9.26
CA ILE A 225 -3.90 9.15 10.03
C ILE A 225 -2.98 8.40 9.11
N SER A 226 -1.68 8.67 9.19
CA SER A 226 -0.65 7.95 8.46
C SER A 226 0.38 7.36 9.42
N TYR A 227 0.84 6.15 9.10
CA TYR A 227 2.01 5.54 9.72
C TYR A 227 3.01 5.21 8.61
N GLN A 228 4.24 5.63 8.82
CA GLN A 228 5.37 5.25 7.99
C GLN A 228 6.48 4.75 8.90
N GLY A 229 6.91 3.51 8.71
CA GLY A 229 7.98 2.93 9.49
C GLY A 229 8.80 1.97 8.67
N GLY A 230 10.06 1.76 9.09
CA GLY A 230 10.94 0.87 8.36
C GLY A 230 12.36 0.87 8.84
N SER A 231 13.23 0.27 8.03
CA SER A 231 14.66 0.24 8.28
C SER A 231 15.46 0.24 6.97
N ILE A 232 16.63 0.81 7.03
CA ILE A 232 17.68 0.67 6.02
C ILE A 232 18.85 0.00 6.72
N LYS A 233 19.33 -1.12 6.21
CA LYS A 233 20.47 -1.87 6.75
C LYS A 233 21.47 -2.15 5.64
N THR A 234 22.76 -1.87 5.90
CA THR A 234 23.85 -2.31 5.02
C THR A 234 24.00 -3.83 5.10
N ASN A 235 24.29 -4.46 3.97
CA ASN A 235 24.43 -5.90 3.84
C ASN A 235 25.92 -6.31 3.80
N ASP A 236 26.18 -7.61 3.85
CA ASP A 236 27.55 -8.17 3.83
C ASP A 236 28.25 -7.92 2.50
N GLU A 237 27.52 -7.75 1.40
CA GLU A 237 28.03 -7.39 0.08
C GLU A 237 28.83 -6.07 0.10
N LEU A 238 28.38 -5.09 0.88
CA LEU A 238 29.12 -3.84 1.08
C LEU A 238 30.47 -4.08 1.76
N LYS A 239 30.55 -4.96 2.76
CA LYS A 239 31.78 -5.31 3.45
C LYS A 239 32.74 -6.09 2.55
N GLN A 240 32.22 -6.93 1.66
CA GLN A 240 33.06 -7.66 0.68
C GLN A 240 33.74 -6.71 -0.30
N ARG A 241 33.05 -5.67 -0.78
CA ARG A 241 33.60 -4.65 -1.66
C ARG A 241 34.48 -3.63 -0.93
N SER A 242 34.10 -3.28 0.27
CA SER A 242 34.75 -2.24 1.10
C SER A 242 34.83 -2.73 2.55
N PRO A 243 35.90 -3.47 2.93
CA PRO A 243 36.04 -4.05 4.27
C PRO A 243 35.95 -3.03 5.42
N ASP A 244 36.39 -1.80 5.17
CA ASP A 244 36.36 -0.71 6.14
C ASP A 244 34.99 0.03 6.21
N ALA A 245 34.01 -0.40 5.41
CA ALA A 245 32.70 0.24 5.42
C ALA A 245 31.98 -0.07 6.75
N PRO A 246 31.38 0.95 7.40
CA PRO A 246 30.65 0.74 8.65
C PRO A 246 29.36 -0.06 8.39
N GLU A 247 29.01 -0.92 9.35
CA GLU A 247 27.68 -1.51 9.38
C GLU A 247 26.69 -0.47 9.91
N ILE A 248 25.74 -0.07 9.06
CA ILE A 248 24.75 0.97 9.40
C ILE A 248 23.36 0.34 9.39
N THR A 249 22.63 0.54 10.48
CA THR A 249 21.19 0.25 10.54
C THR A 249 20.46 1.51 10.98
N ILE A 250 19.53 1.97 10.14
CA ILE A 250 18.64 3.10 10.43
C ILE A 250 17.24 2.53 10.59
N GLU A 251 16.61 2.75 11.74
CA GLU A 251 15.22 2.41 12.00
C GLU A 251 14.41 3.69 12.17
N PHE A 252 13.25 3.75 11.56
CA PHE A 252 12.36 4.91 11.66
C PHE A 252 10.91 4.50 11.81
N GLY A 253 10.14 5.32 12.53
CA GLY A 253 8.72 5.13 12.72
C GLY A 253 8.03 6.46 13.00
N HIS A 254 7.05 6.82 12.17
CA HIS A 254 6.36 8.10 12.21
C HIS A 254 4.85 7.88 12.19
N ILE A 255 4.13 8.57 13.08
CA ILE A 255 2.67 8.64 13.07
C ILE A 255 2.29 10.09 12.76
N GLY A 256 1.51 10.29 11.71
CA GLY A 256 1.01 11.60 11.30
C GLY A 256 -0.51 11.69 11.39
N LEU A 257 -1.00 12.86 11.75
CA LEU A 257 -2.43 13.22 11.72
C LEU A 257 -2.60 14.43 10.80
N GLY A 258 -3.69 14.44 10.04
CA GLY A 258 -3.90 15.56 9.12
C GLY A 258 -5.25 15.58 8.44
N GLY A 259 -5.46 16.64 7.71
CA GLY A 259 -6.65 16.86 6.91
C GLY A 259 -6.29 17.15 5.46
N GLY A 260 -7.21 16.86 4.57
CA GLY A 260 -7.01 17.04 3.15
C GLY A 260 -8.29 17.21 2.38
N TYR A 261 -8.17 17.19 1.06
CA TYR A 261 -9.30 17.31 0.16
C TYR A 261 -9.16 16.37 -1.02
N GLY A 262 -10.27 15.81 -1.46
CA GLY A 262 -10.35 15.00 -2.67
C GLY A 262 -11.51 15.45 -3.55
N TYR A 263 -11.30 15.40 -4.86
CA TYR A 263 -12.30 15.76 -5.86
C TYR A 263 -12.41 14.70 -6.95
N ASN A 264 -13.63 14.34 -7.27
CA ASN A 264 -14.02 13.51 -8.41
C ASN A 264 -14.66 14.41 -9.45
N LEU A 265 -13.97 14.66 -10.56
CA LEU A 265 -14.48 15.37 -11.72
C LEU A 265 -15.04 14.36 -12.72
N VAL A 266 -16.31 14.49 -13.06
CA VAL A 266 -16.97 13.67 -14.08
C VAL A 266 -17.14 14.50 -15.34
N LEU A 267 -16.55 14.03 -16.44
CA LEU A 267 -16.66 14.66 -17.74
C LEU A 267 -17.54 13.80 -18.65
N GLY A 268 -18.67 14.35 -19.04
CA GLY A 268 -19.71 13.57 -19.73
C GLY A 268 -20.23 12.43 -18.84
N SER A 269 -20.62 11.32 -19.44
CA SER A 269 -21.13 10.13 -18.71
C SER A 269 -20.08 9.04 -18.49
N LYS A 270 -18.86 9.18 -19.04
CA LYS A 270 -17.89 8.09 -19.15
C LYS A 270 -16.57 8.34 -18.42
N TRP A 271 -16.10 9.58 -18.32
CA TRP A 271 -14.83 9.91 -17.72
C TRP A 271 -14.96 10.28 -16.25
N LEU A 272 -14.13 9.69 -15.42
CA LEU A 272 -13.90 10.09 -14.05
C LEU A 272 -12.42 10.46 -13.89
N LEU A 273 -12.16 11.70 -13.49
CA LEU A 273 -10.85 12.18 -13.06
C LEU A 273 -10.90 12.37 -11.54
N HIS A 274 -9.92 11.84 -10.84
CA HIS A 274 -9.81 12.00 -9.40
C HIS A 274 -8.47 12.62 -9.04
N ALA A 275 -8.51 13.58 -8.12
CA ALA A 275 -7.33 14.09 -7.44
C ALA A 275 -7.61 14.23 -5.95
N SER A 276 -6.67 13.82 -5.12
CA SER A 276 -6.74 14.08 -3.68
C SER A 276 -5.35 14.25 -3.09
N ILE A 277 -5.28 15.08 -2.05
CA ILE A 277 -4.09 15.30 -1.23
C ILE A 277 -4.48 15.25 0.25
N LEU A 278 -3.68 14.54 1.03
CA LEU A 278 -3.83 14.41 2.47
C LEU A 278 -2.47 14.68 3.14
N PRO A 279 -2.12 15.95 3.40
CA PRO A 279 -0.99 16.29 4.25
C PRO A 279 -1.25 15.84 5.68
N THR A 280 -0.25 15.22 6.31
CA THR A 280 -0.29 14.80 7.71
C THR A 280 0.97 15.31 8.42
N VAL A 281 0.80 16.00 9.54
CA VAL A 281 1.88 16.44 10.42
C VAL A 281 2.25 15.27 11.33
N VAL A 282 3.53 14.98 11.43
CA VAL A 282 4.01 13.90 12.30
C VAL A 282 3.89 14.33 13.76
N VAL A 283 3.07 13.60 14.52
CA VAL A 283 2.80 13.85 15.95
C VAL A 283 3.62 12.94 16.86
N TYR A 284 4.10 11.82 16.32
CA TYR A 284 4.97 10.88 17.02
C TYR A 284 6.05 10.37 16.07
N ASN A 285 7.30 10.39 16.52
CA ASN A 285 8.42 9.81 15.79
C ASN A 285 9.30 8.97 16.71
N ARG A 286 9.86 7.92 16.17
CA ARG A 286 10.89 7.09 16.77
C ARG A 286 11.93 6.78 15.71
N ASN A 287 13.12 7.35 15.88
CA ASN A 287 14.24 7.11 14.98
C ASN A 287 15.42 6.56 15.78
N LYS A 288 16.12 5.60 15.22
CA LYS A 288 17.29 4.98 15.81
C LYS A 288 18.32 4.73 14.73
N MET A 289 19.55 5.08 15.01
CA MET A 289 20.70 4.81 14.15
C MET A 289 21.71 3.96 14.92
N ILE A 290 22.12 2.86 14.34
CA ILE A 290 23.13 1.96 14.90
C ILE A 290 24.28 1.94 13.90
N VAL A 291 25.50 2.21 14.38
CA VAL A 291 26.73 2.17 13.57
C VAL A 291 27.70 1.23 14.28
N ASN A 292 28.09 0.15 13.61
CA ASN A 292 28.99 -0.90 14.14
C ASN A 292 28.53 -1.46 15.50
N GLY A 293 27.20 -1.64 15.67
CA GLY A 293 26.59 -2.13 16.91
C GLY A 293 26.33 -1.07 17.99
N GLU A 294 26.89 0.13 17.85
CA GLU A 294 26.67 1.23 18.79
C GLU A 294 25.43 2.07 18.43
N ASN A 295 24.57 2.31 19.41
CA ASN A 295 23.46 3.23 19.26
C ASN A 295 23.97 4.67 19.16
N LYS A 296 23.66 5.34 18.07
CA LYS A 296 23.81 6.81 17.95
C LYS A 296 22.43 7.41 18.15
N GLU A 297 22.31 8.35 19.08
CA GLU A 297 21.05 9.05 19.30
C GLU A 297 20.65 9.80 18.01
N ALA A 298 19.49 9.42 17.47
CA ALA A 298 18.87 10.20 16.42
C ALA A 298 18.23 11.44 17.08
N GLN A 299 18.64 12.63 16.65
CA GLN A 299 18.14 13.87 17.21
C GLN A 299 16.62 14.00 16.96
N ARG A 300 15.91 14.69 17.86
CA ARG A 300 14.48 14.95 17.71
C ARG A 300 14.24 15.90 16.53
N MET A 301 13.54 15.42 15.54
CA MET A 301 13.19 16.19 14.34
C MET A 301 12.19 17.30 14.68
N ARG A 302 12.40 18.51 14.12
CA ARG A 302 11.58 19.69 14.44
C ARG A 302 10.26 19.76 13.68
N PHE A 303 10.28 19.40 12.40
CA PHE A 303 9.10 19.50 11.55
C PHE A 303 9.08 18.38 10.52
N ASN A 304 8.06 17.52 10.61
CA ASN A 304 7.92 16.38 9.74
C ASN A 304 6.52 16.37 9.15
N MET A 305 6.46 16.20 7.85
CA MET A 305 5.20 16.05 7.12
C MET A 305 5.23 14.82 6.20
N ILE A 306 4.09 14.19 6.07
CA ILE A 306 3.85 13.14 5.09
C ILE A 306 2.68 13.59 4.21
N PHE A 307 2.92 13.63 2.90
CA PHE A 307 1.92 13.96 1.90
C PHE A 307 1.45 12.66 1.25
N ASN A 308 0.15 12.41 1.31
CA ASN A 308 -0.49 11.26 0.67
C ASN A 308 -1.31 11.77 -0.52
N GLU A 309 -0.80 11.58 -1.71
CA GLU A 309 -1.37 12.13 -2.95
C GLU A 309 -1.91 10.99 -3.81
N ARG A 310 -3.07 11.22 -4.43
CA ARG A 310 -3.71 10.23 -5.29
C ARG A 310 -4.32 10.88 -6.50
N LEU A 311 -4.04 10.28 -7.65
CA LEU A 311 -4.65 10.63 -8.92
C LEU A 311 -5.28 9.37 -9.53
N ALA A 312 -6.39 9.55 -10.22
CA ALA A 312 -6.98 8.48 -11.03
C ALA A 312 -7.67 9.06 -12.26
N VAL A 313 -7.57 8.32 -13.34
CA VAL A 313 -8.34 8.52 -14.56
C VAL A 313 -9.04 7.22 -14.89
N VAL A 314 -10.37 7.24 -14.98
CA VAL A 314 -11.17 6.05 -15.28
C VAL A 314 -12.10 6.37 -16.43
N TYR A 315 -12.07 5.55 -17.46
CA TYR A 315 -13.02 5.60 -18.56
C TYR A 315 -13.97 4.39 -18.49
N ASN A 316 -15.26 4.65 -18.39
CA ASN A 316 -16.30 3.64 -18.38
C ASN A 316 -16.86 3.48 -19.78
N PHE A 317 -16.47 2.43 -20.50
CA PHE A 317 -17.05 2.09 -21.81
C PHE A 317 -18.54 1.79 -21.67
N SER A 318 -18.87 1.08 -20.58
CA SER A 318 -20.24 0.73 -20.19
C SER A 318 -20.32 0.57 -18.67
N GLN A 319 -21.44 0.14 -18.12
CA GLN A 319 -21.53 -0.23 -16.71
C GLN A 319 -20.63 -1.42 -16.36
N ARG A 320 -20.34 -2.31 -17.33
CA ARG A 320 -19.52 -3.51 -17.13
C ARG A 320 -18.04 -3.27 -17.43
N PHE A 321 -17.70 -2.65 -18.55
CA PHE A 321 -16.31 -2.52 -19.01
C PHE A 321 -15.74 -1.15 -18.70
N PHE A 322 -14.49 -1.13 -18.25
CA PHE A 322 -13.76 0.10 -17.95
C PHE A 322 -12.26 -0.09 -18.17
N ALA A 323 -11.57 1.04 -18.35
CA ALA A 323 -10.11 1.11 -18.34
C ALA A 323 -9.68 2.36 -17.56
N GLY A 324 -8.41 2.45 -17.21
CA GLY A 324 -7.92 3.64 -16.55
C GLY A 324 -6.49 3.53 -16.05
N ALA A 325 -6.09 4.58 -15.35
CA ALA A 325 -4.80 4.66 -14.67
C ALA A 325 -4.96 5.27 -13.27
N THR A 326 -4.09 4.89 -12.37
CA THR A 326 -3.99 5.49 -11.03
C THR A 326 -2.55 5.77 -10.69
N LEU A 327 -2.32 6.86 -9.96
CA LEU A 327 -1.03 7.21 -9.35
C LEU A 327 -1.26 7.45 -7.86
N VAL A 328 -0.48 6.79 -7.03
CA VAL A 328 -0.45 6.96 -5.58
C VAL A 328 0.96 7.36 -5.19
N MET A 329 1.10 8.47 -4.50
CA MET A 329 2.38 8.99 -4.01
C MET A 329 2.31 9.15 -2.50
N ASN A 330 3.40 8.79 -1.84
CA ASN A 330 3.62 9.00 -0.42
C ASN A 330 4.96 9.72 -0.28
N ASN A 331 4.90 11.02 -0.14
CA ASN A 331 6.05 11.90 -0.05
C ASN A 331 6.26 12.29 1.41
N SER A 332 7.45 12.18 1.93
CA SER A 332 7.76 12.58 3.29
C SER A 332 8.94 13.52 3.33
N VAL A 333 8.80 14.55 4.13
CA VAL A 333 9.85 15.55 4.38
C VAL A 333 10.13 15.54 5.87
N PHE A 334 11.37 15.23 6.21
CA PHE A 334 11.87 15.23 7.58
C PHE A 334 12.98 16.25 7.69
N ASP A 335 12.77 17.26 8.51
CA ASP A 335 13.73 18.32 8.76
C ASP A 335 14.22 18.23 10.20
N ASP A 336 15.50 17.91 10.36
CA ASP A 336 16.26 18.06 11.60
C ASP A 336 17.19 19.26 11.47
N LYS A 337 17.62 19.85 12.57
CA LYS A 337 18.49 21.05 12.61
C LYS A 337 19.64 21.02 11.60
N ASN A 338 20.15 19.83 11.30
CA ASN A 338 21.36 19.64 10.51
C ASN A 338 21.17 18.77 9.27
N VAL A 339 20.04 18.05 9.15
CA VAL A 339 19.81 17.09 8.05
C VAL A 339 18.37 17.17 7.57
N VAL A 340 18.20 17.35 6.27
CA VAL A 340 16.90 17.28 5.60
C VAL A 340 16.82 15.97 4.83
N ILE A 341 15.79 15.18 5.07
CA ILE A 341 15.54 13.91 4.38
C ILE A 341 14.21 14.03 3.64
N ASN A 342 14.25 13.81 2.34
CA ASN A 342 13.06 13.70 1.48
C ASN A 342 12.97 12.26 0.99
N GLN A 343 11.83 11.62 1.22
CA GLN A 343 11.52 10.33 0.64
C GLN A 343 10.30 10.46 -0.27
N ASN A 344 10.42 9.99 -1.50
CA ASN A 344 9.33 9.96 -2.46
C ASN A 344 9.07 8.52 -2.86
N LYS A 345 7.91 7.98 -2.49
CA LYS A 345 7.43 6.69 -2.93
C LYS A 345 6.23 6.87 -3.84
N TRP A 346 6.29 6.31 -5.04
CA TRP A 346 5.19 6.39 -5.99
C TRP A 346 4.85 5.02 -6.59
N ARG A 347 3.60 4.89 -6.99
CA ARG A 347 3.08 3.72 -7.67
C ARG A 347 2.05 4.13 -8.71
N ALA A 348 2.41 3.90 -9.97
CA ALA A 348 1.53 4.06 -11.12
C ALA A 348 0.93 2.70 -11.51
N ARG A 349 -0.33 2.71 -11.95
CA ARG A 349 -1.05 1.52 -12.43
C ARG A 349 -1.87 1.90 -13.65
N ALA A 350 -1.73 1.14 -14.74
CA ALA A 350 -2.67 1.13 -15.84
C ALA A 350 -3.50 -0.16 -15.76
N PHE A 351 -4.79 -0.10 -16.08
CA PHE A 351 -5.67 -1.25 -15.95
C PHE A 351 -6.81 -1.25 -16.97
N ILE A 352 -7.26 -2.45 -17.28
CA ILE A 352 -8.53 -2.73 -17.94
C ILE A 352 -9.30 -3.74 -17.10
N GLY A 353 -10.62 -3.63 -17.04
CA GLY A 353 -11.41 -4.50 -16.18
C GLY A 353 -12.87 -4.63 -16.55
N VAL A 354 -13.50 -5.55 -15.84
CA VAL A 354 -14.91 -5.91 -16.00
C VAL A 354 -15.59 -6.03 -14.64
N ARG A 355 -16.85 -5.62 -14.57
CA ARG A 355 -17.74 -5.73 -13.41
C ARG A 355 -18.79 -6.81 -13.65
N PHE A 356 -19.04 -7.64 -12.62
CA PHE A 356 -20.01 -8.73 -12.61
C PHE A 356 -21.04 -8.54 -11.49
#